data_9beaa982cadd547502b653767bf8eee9
#
_entry.id   9beaa982cadd547502b653767bf8eee9
#
_cell.length_a   1.000
_cell.length_b   1.000
_cell.length_c   1.000
_cell.angle_alpha   90.00
_cell.angle_beta   90.00
_cell.angle_gamma   90.00
#
_symmetry.space_group_name_H-M   'P 1'
#
loop_
_entity.id
_entity.type
_entity.pdbx_description
1 polymer ?
#
loop_
_entity_poly.entity_id
_entity_poly.type
_entity_poly.pdbx_seq_one_letter_code
_entity_poly.pdbx_strand_id
1 'polypeptide(L)'
;MNHQTALLVIDAQVGIIEGTSNDSVFAKDSLVRTIQALIEQARTRSIPVLFVQDEDVRDGLGEEAFAIHPALSPLPNEPVVWKRATDSFHGTDLHEQLQELGVTHLVITGCKTEYCIDSACRKATTLGYDVTLVKDGHSTSDNAALRGEQIVAHHNTCLHGLSNLHPFIIVRPSEEDVLVPSHDSYR
;
A
#
# COMPACT_ATOMS: atom_id res chain seq x y z
N MET A 1 -5.00 -18.73 -14.56
CA MET A 1 -4.16 -19.07 -13.39
C MET A 1 -4.96 -18.74 -12.13
N ASN A 2 -4.84 -19.54 -11.07
CA ASN A 2 -5.54 -19.22 -9.82
C ASN A 2 -4.69 -18.17 -9.10
N HIS A 3 -5.03 -16.89 -9.25
CA HIS A 3 -4.32 -15.80 -8.60
C HIS A 3 -4.75 -15.72 -7.13
N GLN A 4 -3.81 -15.94 -6.22
CA GLN A 4 -4.05 -15.67 -4.80
C GLN A 4 -3.72 -14.21 -4.51
N THR A 5 -4.72 -13.45 -4.10
CA THR A 5 -4.60 -12.03 -3.80
C THR A 5 -4.25 -11.81 -2.33
N ALA A 6 -3.44 -10.79 -2.03
CA ALA A 6 -3.31 -10.21 -0.69
C ALA A 6 -3.47 -8.68 -0.75
N LEU A 7 -4.04 -8.10 0.30
CA LEU A 7 -4.08 -6.66 0.53
C LEU A 7 -2.87 -6.25 1.36
N LEU A 8 -2.07 -5.33 0.84
CA LEU A 8 -0.91 -4.77 1.52
C LEU A 8 -1.18 -3.31 1.91
N VAL A 9 -1.18 -3.05 3.21
CA VAL A 9 -1.41 -1.72 3.78
C VAL A 9 -0.07 -1.17 4.27
N ILE A 10 0.49 -0.20 3.55
CA ILE A 10 1.85 0.30 3.77
C ILE A 10 1.81 1.64 4.49
N ASP A 11 2.51 1.71 5.62
CA ASP A 11 2.79 2.93 6.39
C ASP A 11 1.54 3.78 6.68
N ALA A 12 0.42 3.10 6.94
CA ALA A 12 -0.82 3.75 7.36
C ALA A 12 -0.77 4.09 8.87
N GLN A 13 0.32 4.75 9.27
CA GLN A 13 0.65 5.14 10.64
C GLN A 13 0.11 6.53 10.97
N VAL A 14 -0.21 6.75 12.25
CA VAL A 14 -0.74 8.04 12.74
C VAL A 14 0.16 9.20 12.33
N GLY A 15 1.47 9.11 12.58
CA GLY A 15 2.42 10.19 12.28
C GLY A 15 2.58 10.49 10.80
N ILE A 16 2.27 9.53 9.92
CA ILE A 16 2.34 9.73 8.46
C ILE A 16 1.02 10.30 7.93
N ILE A 17 -0.11 9.74 8.34
CA ILE A 17 -1.43 10.18 7.86
C ILE A 17 -1.80 11.56 8.42
N GLU A 18 -1.68 11.71 9.74
CA GLU A 18 -2.06 12.95 10.44
C GLU A 18 -1.00 14.07 10.30
N GLY A 19 0.26 13.68 10.11
CA GLY A 19 1.38 14.62 10.11
C GLY A 19 1.66 15.21 11.50
N THR A 20 2.62 16.12 11.59
CA THR A 20 3.05 16.73 12.85
C THR A 20 2.60 18.19 13.03
N SER A 21 2.13 18.86 11.98
CA SER A 21 1.71 20.28 12.02
C SER A 21 0.66 20.56 10.96
N ASN A 22 1.06 20.89 9.75
CA ASN A 22 0.17 21.10 8.60
C ASN A 22 0.59 20.24 7.40
N ASP A 23 1.25 19.12 7.66
CA ASP A 23 1.85 18.24 6.67
C ASP A 23 1.13 16.88 6.58
N SER A 24 -0.13 16.83 7.02
CA SER A 24 -0.98 15.64 6.82
C SER A 24 -1.06 15.28 5.34
N VAL A 25 -1.29 14.00 5.05
CA VAL A 25 -1.44 13.57 3.66
C VAL A 25 -2.70 14.18 3.03
N PHE A 26 -2.66 14.36 1.72
CA PHE A 26 -3.80 14.84 0.93
C PHE A 26 -5.02 13.93 1.13
N ALA A 27 -6.20 14.54 1.32
CA ALA A 27 -7.48 13.86 1.49
C ALA A 27 -7.48 12.72 2.53
N LYS A 28 -6.77 12.89 3.66
CA LYS A 28 -6.55 11.86 4.69
C LYS A 28 -7.80 11.11 5.15
N ASP A 29 -8.90 11.82 5.40
CA ASP A 29 -10.15 11.21 5.87
C ASP A 29 -10.76 10.28 4.81
N SER A 30 -10.64 10.64 3.53
CA SER A 30 -11.08 9.80 2.41
C SER A 30 -10.17 8.59 2.26
N LEU A 31 -8.86 8.78 2.34
CA LEU A 31 -7.87 7.71 2.31
C LEU A 31 -8.16 6.66 3.39
N VAL A 32 -8.34 7.10 4.64
CA VAL A 32 -8.61 6.19 5.77
C VAL A 32 -9.89 5.40 5.53
N ARG A 33 -10.98 6.05 5.07
CA ARG A 33 -12.24 5.35 4.75
C ARG A 33 -12.07 4.33 3.61
N THR A 34 -11.33 4.69 2.56
CA THR A 34 -11.05 3.77 1.45
C THR A 34 -10.28 2.55 1.92
N ILE A 35 -9.20 2.74 2.68
CA ILE A 35 -8.39 1.62 3.19
C ILE A 35 -9.23 0.76 4.15
N GLN A 36 -10.00 1.38 5.05
CA GLN A 36 -10.88 0.66 5.97
C GLN A 36 -11.87 -0.24 5.22
N ALA A 37 -12.54 0.30 4.19
CA ALA A 37 -13.49 -0.46 3.39
C ALA A 37 -12.82 -1.65 2.66
N LEU A 38 -11.61 -1.46 2.15
CA LEU A 38 -10.84 -2.54 1.50
C LEU A 38 -10.42 -3.63 2.49
N ILE A 39 -9.99 -3.25 3.71
CA ILE A 39 -9.67 -4.21 4.78
C ILE A 39 -10.91 -5.04 5.14
N GLU A 40 -12.06 -4.41 5.33
CA GLU A 40 -13.32 -5.09 5.64
C GLU A 40 -13.74 -6.06 4.52
N GLN A 41 -13.62 -5.64 3.26
CA GLN A 41 -13.90 -6.50 2.11
C GLN A 41 -12.92 -7.68 2.03
N ALA A 42 -11.62 -7.47 2.24
CA ALA A 42 -10.62 -8.51 2.24
C ALA A 42 -10.89 -9.55 3.34
N ARG A 43 -11.16 -9.10 4.57
CA ARG A 43 -11.51 -9.95 5.70
C ARG A 43 -12.76 -10.80 5.43
N THR A 44 -13.82 -10.18 4.89
CA THR A 44 -15.06 -10.88 4.54
C THR A 44 -14.86 -12.00 3.51
N ARG A 45 -13.88 -11.82 2.61
CA ARG A 45 -13.54 -12.77 1.55
C ARG A 45 -12.39 -13.73 1.92
N SER A 46 -11.91 -13.66 3.16
CA SER A 46 -10.72 -14.43 3.62
C SER A 46 -9.47 -14.16 2.77
N ILE A 47 -9.34 -12.95 2.24
CA ILE A 47 -8.14 -12.48 1.55
C ILE A 47 -7.16 -11.99 2.61
N PRO A 48 -5.90 -12.48 2.61
CA PRO A 48 -4.89 -12.03 3.56
C PRO A 48 -4.70 -10.52 3.54
N VAL A 49 -4.65 -9.91 4.73
CA VAL A 49 -4.28 -8.51 4.92
C VAL A 49 -2.95 -8.48 5.67
N LEU A 50 -1.96 -7.80 5.09
CA LEU A 50 -0.65 -7.59 5.70
C LEU A 50 -0.41 -6.10 5.88
N PHE A 51 0.15 -5.72 7.02
CA PHE A 51 0.50 -4.35 7.33
C PHE A 51 2.00 -4.17 7.30
N VAL A 52 2.44 -3.00 6.83
CA VAL A 52 3.85 -2.59 6.90
C VAL A 52 3.93 -1.29 7.68
N GLN A 53 4.90 -1.19 8.59
CA GLN A 53 5.19 0.02 9.37
C GLN A 53 6.64 0.42 9.20
N ASP A 54 6.87 1.72 9.05
CA ASP A 54 8.20 2.31 8.99
C ASP A 54 8.69 2.64 10.42
N GLU A 55 9.78 2.00 10.85
CA GLU A 55 10.36 2.22 12.18
C GLU A 55 10.98 3.61 12.34
N ASP A 56 11.37 4.29 11.27
CA ASP A 56 11.89 5.65 11.33
C ASP A 56 10.85 6.63 11.90
N VAL A 57 9.55 6.31 11.75
CA VAL A 57 8.47 7.08 12.39
C VAL A 57 8.55 6.99 13.92
N ARG A 58 8.84 5.79 14.47
CA ARG A 58 9.05 5.61 15.91
C ARG A 58 10.25 6.40 16.38
N ASP A 59 11.38 6.24 15.68
CA ASP A 59 12.65 6.84 16.04
C ASP A 59 12.59 8.39 15.96
N GLY A 60 11.81 8.94 15.02
CA GLY A 60 11.65 10.39 14.84
C GLY A 60 10.51 11.03 15.63
N LEU A 61 9.37 10.34 15.79
CA LEU A 61 8.12 10.93 16.30
C LEU A 61 7.54 10.18 17.53
N GLY A 62 8.10 9.03 17.91
CA GLY A 62 7.68 8.24 19.06
C GLY A 62 6.57 7.23 18.80
N GLU A 63 6.20 6.46 19.84
CA GLU A 63 5.31 5.30 19.73
C GLU A 63 3.88 5.66 19.29
N GLU A 64 3.33 6.79 19.71
CA GLU A 64 1.99 7.22 19.30
C GLU A 64 1.91 7.48 17.80
N ALA A 65 2.92 8.15 17.25
CA ALA A 65 3.02 8.41 15.82
C ALA A 65 3.31 7.13 15.01
N PHE A 66 4.06 6.21 15.59
CA PHE A 66 4.38 4.91 14.98
C PHE A 66 3.16 4.00 14.86
N ALA A 67 2.21 4.10 15.76
CA ALA A 67 1.02 3.23 15.75
C ALA A 67 0.29 3.27 14.38
N ILE A 68 -0.21 2.14 13.94
CA ILE A 68 -1.16 2.08 12.81
C ILE A 68 -2.39 2.92 13.18
N HIS A 69 -2.91 3.67 12.22
CA HIS A 69 -4.08 4.53 12.43
C HIS A 69 -5.24 3.73 13.05
N PRO A 70 -5.88 4.20 14.15
CA PRO A 70 -6.85 3.42 14.93
C PRO A 70 -8.01 2.84 14.12
N ALA A 71 -8.47 3.54 13.07
CA ALA A 71 -9.53 3.05 12.19
C ALA A 71 -9.11 1.85 11.32
N LEU A 72 -7.82 1.53 11.25
CA LEU A 72 -7.25 0.50 10.37
C LEU A 72 -6.61 -0.67 11.15
N SER A 73 -6.85 -0.75 12.45
CA SER A 73 -6.18 -1.68 13.37
C SER A 73 -6.15 -3.12 12.84
N PRO A 74 -4.95 -3.75 12.81
CA PRO A 74 -4.81 -5.14 12.42
C PRO A 74 -5.47 -6.08 13.43
N LEU A 75 -5.95 -7.23 12.96
CA LEU A 75 -6.39 -8.32 13.80
C LEU A 75 -5.17 -9.11 14.36
N PRO A 76 -5.31 -9.86 15.47
CA PRO A 76 -4.19 -10.58 16.07
C PRO A 76 -3.51 -11.61 15.17
N ASN A 77 -4.17 -12.06 14.12
CA ASN A 77 -3.65 -13.02 13.14
C ASN A 77 -3.19 -12.36 11.82
N GLU A 78 -3.26 -11.05 11.73
CA GLU A 78 -2.80 -10.31 10.55
C GLU A 78 -1.33 -9.88 10.77
N PRO A 79 -0.42 -10.23 9.85
CA PRO A 79 0.98 -9.88 9.98
C PRO A 79 1.22 -8.37 9.95
N VAL A 80 2.13 -7.92 10.80
CA VAL A 80 2.66 -6.56 10.79
C VAL A 80 4.17 -6.64 10.60
N VAL A 81 4.64 -6.19 9.45
CA VAL A 81 6.06 -6.17 9.07
C VAL A 81 6.65 -4.80 9.36
N TRP A 82 7.80 -4.76 10.00
CA TRP A 82 8.54 -3.51 10.29
C TRP A 82 9.70 -3.35 9.33
N LYS A 83 9.82 -2.17 8.74
CA LYS A 83 10.88 -1.83 7.79
C LYS A 83 11.65 -0.57 8.19
N ARG A 84 12.85 -0.42 7.63
CA ARG A 84 13.70 0.78 7.76
C ARG A 84 14.08 1.39 6.40
N ALA A 85 13.51 0.88 5.32
CA ALA A 85 13.74 1.39 3.98
C ALA A 85 12.40 1.76 3.32
N THR A 86 12.43 2.61 2.30
CA THR A 86 11.24 2.89 1.49
C THR A 86 10.71 1.64 0.80
N ASP A 87 11.59 0.71 0.41
CA ASP A 87 11.21 -0.60 -0.11
C ASP A 87 10.76 -1.52 1.03
N SER A 88 9.48 -1.89 1.04
CA SER A 88 8.87 -2.77 2.04
C SER A 88 9.43 -4.19 2.05
N PHE A 89 10.11 -4.60 1.00
CA PHE A 89 10.71 -5.94 0.87
C PHE A 89 12.19 -5.96 1.28
N HIS A 90 12.81 -4.79 1.42
CA HIS A 90 14.24 -4.72 1.75
C HIS A 90 14.50 -4.98 3.23
N GLY A 91 15.21 -6.08 3.52
CA GLY A 91 15.59 -6.45 4.89
C GLY A 91 14.40 -6.86 5.78
N THR A 92 13.30 -7.27 5.17
CA THR A 92 12.10 -7.78 5.83
C THR A 92 11.77 -9.19 5.35
N ASP A 93 10.91 -9.89 6.05
CA ASP A 93 10.39 -11.21 5.68
C ASP A 93 9.07 -11.15 4.88
N LEU A 94 8.69 -9.95 4.39
CA LEU A 94 7.43 -9.75 3.67
C LEU A 94 7.31 -10.67 2.44
N HIS A 95 8.39 -10.82 1.68
CA HIS A 95 8.37 -11.68 0.48
C HIS A 95 8.15 -13.14 0.85
N GLU A 96 8.84 -13.64 1.86
CA GLU A 96 8.71 -15.00 2.36
C GLU A 96 7.29 -15.27 2.85
N GLN A 97 6.70 -14.38 3.63
CA GLN A 97 5.32 -14.52 4.11
C GLN A 97 4.31 -14.55 2.95
N LEU A 98 4.48 -13.72 1.93
CA LEU A 98 3.62 -13.71 0.73
C LEU A 98 3.79 -15.01 -0.08
N GLN A 99 5.01 -15.55 -0.18
CA GLN A 99 5.26 -16.82 -0.86
C GLN A 99 4.61 -18.00 -0.10
N GLU A 100 4.72 -18.04 1.23
CA GLU A 100 4.08 -19.07 2.06
C GLU A 100 2.56 -19.06 1.91
N LEU A 101 1.97 -17.88 1.72
CA LEU A 101 0.54 -17.71 1.43
C LEU A 101 0.18 -18.03 -0.04
N GLY A 102 1.16 -18.32 -0.89
CA GLY A 102 0.93 -18.59 -2.33
C GLY A 102 0.44 -17.36 -3.11
N VAL A 103 0.72 -16.16 -2.63
CA VAL A 103 0.28 -14.90 -3.25
C VAL A 103 0.96 -14.70 -4.60
N THR A 104 0.19 -14.28 -5.60
CA THR A 104 0.67 -13.91 -6.94
C THR A 104 0.18 -12.53 -7.38
N HIS A 105 -0.78 -11.96 -6.64
CA HIS A 105 -1.35 -10.66 -6.90
C HIS A 105 -1.41 -9.83 -5.61
N LEU A 106 -0.90 -8.59 -5.67
CA LEU A 106 -0.92 -7.65 -4.56
C LEU A 106 -1.85 -6.47 -4.86
N VAL A 107 -2.73 -6.18 -3.92
CA VAL A 107 -3.47 -4.91 -3.88
C VAL A 107 -2.74 -4.00 -2.90
N ILE A 108 -2.24 -2.86 -3.38
CA ILE A 108 -1.39 -1.96 -2.58
C ILE A 108 -2.14 -0.68 -2.24
N THR A 109 -2.09 -0.31 -0.95
CA THR A 109 -2.66 0.92 -0.37
C THR A 109 -1.71 1.52 0.66
N GLY A 110 -1.90 2.79 1.03
CA GLY A 110 -1.18 3.43 2.14
C GLY A 110 -0.40 4.69 1.77
N CYS A 111 0.74 4.92 2.39
CA CYS A 111 1.56 6.14 2.31
C CYS A 111 3.08 5.84 2.24
N LYS A 112 3.91 6.81 1.84
CA LYS A 112 3.58 7.98 1.01
C LYS A 112 3.76 7.59 -0.45
N THR A 113 2.97 8.19 -1.32
CA THR A 113 2.87 7.87 -2.75
C THR A 113 4.22 7.74 -3.46
N GLU A 114 5.04 8.79 -3.41
CA GLU A 114 6.32 8.88 -4.15
C GLU A 114 7.48 8.13 -3.48
N TYR A 115 7.26 7.61 -2.28
CA TYR A 115 8.27 6.88 -1.51
C TYR A 115 7.91 5.40 -1.39
N CYS A 116 7.28 5.02 -0.30
CA CYS A 116 7.05 3.61 0.05
C CYS A 116 6.07 2.92 -0.90
N ILE A 117 5.06 3.65 -1.41
CA ILE A 117 4.08 3.08 -2.36
C ILE A 117 4.73 2.85 -3.73
N ASP A 118 5.39 3.85 -4.31
CA ASP A 118 6.09 3.70 -5.59
C ASP A 118 7.16 2.60 -5.52
N SER A 119 7.98 2.61 -4.48
CA SER A 119 9.03 1.61 -4.25
C SER A 119 8.47 0.20 -4.17
N ALA A 120 7.42 -0.01 -3.36
CA ALA A 120 6.78 -1.31 -3.19
C ALA A 120 6.14 -1.82 -4.49
N CYS A 121 5.43 -0.96 -5.23
CA CYS A 121 4.82 -1.33 -6.51
C CYS A 121 5.88 -1.82 -7.52
N ARG A 122 6.96 -1.08 -7.68
CA ARG A 122 8.04 -1.44 -8.61
C ARG A 122 8.77 -2.70 -8.15
N LYS A 123 9.07 -2.81 -6.86
CA LYS A 123 9.75 -3.98 -6.31
C LYS A 123 8.90 -5.24 -6.44
N ALA A 124 7.61 -5.16 -6.14
CA ALA A 124 6.69 -6.29 -6.25
C ALA A 124 6.71 -6.90 -7.66
N THR A 125 6.69 -6.08 -8.73
CA THR A 125 6.75 -6.61 -10.10
C THR A 125 8.06 -7.33 -10.41
N THR A 126 9.20 -6.89 -9.84
CA THR A 126 10.49 -7.59 -10.01
C THR A 126 10.58 -8.89 -9.19
N LEU A 127 9.75 -9.03 -8.15
CA LEU A 127 9.63 -10.24 -7.35
C LEU A 127 8.61 -11.24 -7.91
N GLY A 128 7.90 -10.88 -8.98
CA GLY A 128 6.98 -11.79 -9.67
C GLY A 128 5.49 -11.56 -9.36
N TYR A 129 5.14 -10.51 -8.62
CA TYR A 129 3.74 -10.19 -8.29
C TYR A 129 3.10 -9.28 -9.33
N ASP A 130 1.89 -9.61 -9.77
CA ASP A 130 1.01 -8.63 -10.38
C ASP A 130 0.53 -7.63 -9.32
N VAL A 131 0.41 -6.36 -9.67
CA VAL A 131 0.06 -5.31 -8.73
C VAL A 131 -1.18 -4.55 -9.16
N THR A 132 -2.16 -4.44 -8.29
CA THR A 132 -3.21 -3.44 -8.37
C THR A 132 -2.90 -2.33 -7.36
N LEU A 133 -2.49 -1.16 -7.83
CA LEU A 133 -2.44 0.04 -7.01
C LEU A 133 -3.83 0.66 -6.94
N VAL A 134 -4.35 0.86 -5.73
CA VAL A 134 -5.67 1.46 -5.54
C VAL A 134 -5.57 2.97 -5.75
N LYS A 135 -6.18 3.48 -6.81
CA LYS A 135 -6.08 4.87 -7.30
C LYS A 135 -6.30 5.94 -6.24
N ASP A 136 -7.26 5.72 -5.37
CA ASP A 136 -7.71 6.57 -4.27
C ASP A 136 -7.40 5.96 -2.89
N GLY A 137 -6.59 4.91 -2.87
CA GLY A 137 -6.13 4.18 -1.69
C GLY A 137 -4.69 4.50 -1.29
N HIS A 138 -4.06 5.50 -1.89
CA HIS A 138 -2.74 5.99 -1.47
C HIS A 138 -2.68 7.51 -1.46
N SER A 139 -1.79 8.07 -0.65
CA SER A 139 -1.65 9.52 -0.53
C SER A 139 -0.26 9.94 -0.07
N THR A 140 -0.04 11.26 -0.11
CA THR A 140 1.18 11.93 0.35
C THR A 140 0.88 13.37 0.74
N SER A 141 1.85 14.04 1.37
CA SER A 141 1.79 15.46 1.72
C SER A 141 2.31 16.33 0.57
N ASP A 142 2.05 17.64 0.65
CA ASP A 142 2.67 18.63 -0.24
C ASP A 142 4.19 18.62 -0.04
N ASN A 143 4.92 18.92 -1.11
CA ASN A 143 6.35 19.14 -1.05
C ASN A 143 6.74 20.48 -1.72
N ALA A 144 8.03 20.80 -1.78
CA ALA A 144 8.52 22.08 -2.33
C ALA A 144 8.18 22.27 -3.83
N ALA A 145 7.89 21.21 -4.56
CA ALA A 145 7.63 21.24 -6.01
C ALA A 145 6.14 21.11 -6.36
N LEU A 146 5.42 20.23 -5.65
CA LEU A 146 4.06 19.81 -6.01
C LEU A 146 3.18 19.66 -4.77
N ARG A 147 1.86 19.83 -4.98
CA ARG A 147 0.87 19.45 -3.98
C ARG A 147 0.67 17.93 -3.97
N GLY A 148 0.29 17.38 -2.82
CA GLY A 148 0.03 15.95 -2.64
C GLY A 148 -0.95 15.38 -3.68
N GLU A 149 -2.02 16.11 -4.00
CA GLU A 149 -2.96 15.76 -5.07
C GLU A 149 -2.28 15.56 -6.42
N GLN A 150 -1.36 16.44 -6.77
CA GLN A 150 -0.63 16.38 -8.05
C GLN A 150 0.34 15.19 -8.07
N ILE A 151 0.99 14.90 -6.93
CA ILE A 151 1.88 13.76 -6.78
C ILE A 151 1.10 12.44 -6.93
N VAL A 152 -0.05 12.32 -6.27
CA VAL A 152 -0.95 11.16 -6.40
C VAL A 152 -1.40 10.98 -7.85
N ALA A 153 -1.88 12.04 -8.50
CA ALA A 153 -2.33 11.99 -9.89
C ALA A 153 -1.20 11.59 -10.86
N HIS A 154 0.01 12.11 -10.64
CA HIS A 154 1.20 11.77 -11.42
C HIS A 154 1.54 10.27 -11.29
N HIS A 155 1.62 9.75 -10.06
CA HIS A 155 1.98 8.34 -9.83
C HIS A 155 0.90 7.38 -10.33
N ASN A 156 -0.37 7.73 -10.21
CA ASN A 156 -1.46 6.99 -10.83
C ASN A 156 -1.28 6.83 -12.34
N THR A 157 -0.73 7.86 -12.99
CA THR A 157 -0.47 7.84 -14.43
C THR A 157 0.79 7.07 -14.79
N CYS A 158 1.90 7.33 -14.11
CA CYS A 158 3.18 6.74 -14.49
C CYS A 158 3.34 5.27 -14.04
N LEU A 159 2.60 4.84 -13.01
CA LEU A 159 2.63 3.44 -12.57
C LEU A 159 1.66 2.56 -13.36
N HIS A 160 0.58 3.10 -13.91
CA HIS A 160 -0.37 2.32 -14.72
C HIS A 160 0.30 1.77 -15.98
N GLY A 161 0.31 0.44 -16.13
CA GLY A 161 0.95 -0.25 -17.25
C GLY A 161 2.47 -0.44 -17.08
N LEU A 162 3.08 0.03 -15.99
CA LEU A 162 4.49 -0.23 -15.75
C LEU A 162 4.70 -1.73 -15.52
N SER A 163 5.57 -2.31 -16.34
CA SER A 163 5.93 -3.72 -16.24
C SER A 163 7.43 -3.90 -16.01
N ASN A 164 7.75 -4.87 -15.17
CA ASN A 164 9.09 -5.42 -15.05
C ASN A 164 8.99 -6.92 -15.30
N LEU A 165 9.73 -7.43 -16.26
CA LEU A 165 9.59 -8.82 -16.71
C LEU A 165 8.15 -9.09 -17.21
N HIS A 166 7.46 -10.08 -16.64
CA HIS A 166 6.10 -10.46 -17.01
C HIS A 166 5.01 -9.77 -16.16
N PRO A 167 5.19 -9.63 -14.81
CA PRO A 167 4.23 -8.92 -13.97
C PRO A 167 4.20 -7.41 -14.24
N PHE A 168 3.05 -6.78 -14.01
CA PHE A 168 2.85 -5.35 -14.23
C PHE A 168 1.88 -4.73 -13.24
N ILE A 169 1.81 -3.40 -13.24
CA ILE A 169 0.98 -2.61 -12.35
C ILE A 169 -0.27 -2.14 -13.09
N ILE A 170 -1.44 -2.35 -12.50
CA ILE A 170 -2.68 -1.71 -12.92
C ILE A 170 -3.13 -0.77 -11.82
N VAL A 171 -3.51 0.45 -12.19
CA VAL A 171 -4.12 1.41 -11.26
C VAL A 171 -5.63 1.38 -11.46
N ARG A 172 -6.37 1.08 -10.39
CA ARG A 172 -7.84 0.95 -10.39
C ARG A 172 -8.46 1.71 -9.22
N PRO A 173 -9.60 2.41 -9.42
CA PRO A 173 -10.30 3.07 -8.33
C PRO A 173 -10.95 2.03 -7.38
N SER A 174 -11.10 2.39 -6.11
CA SER A 174 -11.66 1.50 -5.06
C SER A 174 -13.14 1.16 -5.28
N GLU A 175 -13.84 1.90 -6.13
CA GLU A 175 -15.23 1.63 -6.55
C GLU A 175 -15.33 0.33 -7.38
N GLU A 176 -14.24 -0.09 -8.01
CA GLU A 176 -14.15 -1.37 -8.70
C GLU A 176 -13.79 -2.49 -7.70
N ASP A 177 -14.05 -3.73 -8.07
CA ASP A 177 -13.60 -4.88 -7.29
C ASP A 177 -12.08 -5.11 -7.47
N VAL A 178 -11.28 -4.27 -6.78
CA VAL A 178 -9.81 -4.28 -6.88
C VAL A 178 -9.17 -5.53 -6.28
N LEU A 179 -9.90 -6.27 -5.42
CA LEU A 179 -9.44 -7.51 -4.82
C LEU A 179 -9.52 -8.71 -5.79
N VAL A 180 -10.19 -8.54 -6.92
CA VAL A 180 -10.18 -9.51 -8.02
C VAL A 180 -9.19 -9.04 -9.09
N PRO A 181 -8.13 -9.84 -9.35
CA PRO A 181 -7.13 -9.47 -10.36
C PRO A 181 -7.76 -9.44 -11.75
N SER A 182 -7.45 -8.39 -12.50
CA SER A 182 -7.92 -8.20 -13.88
C SER A 182 -6.78 -8.27 -14.91
N HIS A 183 -5.56 -8.61 -14.46
CA HIS A 183 -4.34 -8.58 -15.26
C HIS A 183 -4.42 -9.49 -16.50
N ASP A 184 -5.08 -10.64 -16.41
CA ASP A 184 -5.22 -11.57 -17.53
C ASP A 184 -6.04 -10.98 -18.70
N SER A 185 -6.87 -9.97 -18.44
CA SER A 185 -7.63 -9.28 -19.50
C SER A 185 -6.77 -8.29 -20.29
N TYR A 186 -5.56 -7.97 -19.81
CA TYR A 186 -4.61 -7.06 -20.46
C TYR A 186 -3.43 -7.81 -21.11
N ARG A 187 -3.31 -9.14 -20.90
CA ARG A 187 -2.34 -10.03 -21.53
C ARG A 187 -2.93 -10.64 -22.79
#